data_a9f8d90fc5ee108e557c19836c3e7e81
#
_entry.id   a9f8d90fc5ee108e557c19836c3e7e81
#
_cell.length_a   1.000
_cell.length_b   1.000
_cell.length_c   1.000
_cell.angle_alpha   90.00
_cell.angle_beta   90.00
_cell.angle_gamma   90.00
#
_symmetry.space_group_name_H-M   'P 1'
#
loop_
_entity.id
_entity.type
_entity.pdbx_description
1 polymer ?
#
loop_
_entity_poly.entity_id
_entity_poly.type
_entity_poly.pdbx_seq_one_letter_code
_entity_poly.pdbx_strand_id
1 'polypeptide(L)'
;VALCGLAKRLEEVWLPENSDPLILPRTSEGMYLLQRIRDEAHRFAITFHRSRRSKVMLESVLDDIPQMGRSRRAALLERFGSVAALRKASLHELALTPGIGQKIAEIIFEHLQRQRENTDTQVVDMQTGEIL
;
A
#
# COMPACT_ATOMS: atom_id res chain seq x y z
N VAL A 1 -27.00 16.56 -5.79
CA VAL A 1 -25.67 16.43 -6.43
C VAL A 1 -25.83 15.72 -7.77
N ALA A 2 -25.30 16.31 -8.84
CA ALA A 2 -25.27 15.67 -10.13
C ALA A 2 -24.32 14.45 -10.09
N LEU A 3 -24.78 13.30 -10.55
CA LEU A 3 -24.04 12.05 -10.57
C LEU A 3 -24.00 11.48 -11.98
N CYS A 4 -22.85 11.00 -12.41
CA CYS A 4 -22.72 10.24 -13.66
C CYS A 4 -21.73 9.08 -13.50
N GLY A 5 -21.92 8.05 -14.31
CA GLY A 5 -20.97 6.98 -14.48
C GLY A 5 -20.25 7.09 -15.81
N LEU A 6 -18.95 6.80 -15.84
CA LEU A 6 -18.15 6.77 -17.07
C LEU A 6 -17.67 5.36 -17.35
N ALA A 7 -18.06 4.80 -18.50
CA ALA A 7 -17.61 3.47 -18.89
C ALA A 7 -16.14 3.51 -19.36
N LYS A 8 -15.37 2.54 -18.93
CA LYS A 8 -13.90 2.52 -19.14
C LYS A 8 -13.48 2.41 -20.60
N ARG A 9 -14.26 1.72 -21.44
CA ARG A 9 -13.86 1.36 -22.81
C ARG A 9 -14.72 1.94 -23.93
N LEU A 10 -15.95 2.38 -23.61
CA LEU A 10 -16.95 2.70 -24.62
C LEU A 10 -17.27 4.20 -24.72
N GLU A 11 -16.58 5.03 -23.95
CA GLU A 11 -16.82 6.49 -23.93
C GLU A 11 -18.28 6.87 -23.63
N GLU A 12 -18.97 5.99 -22.95
CA GLU A 12 -20.35 6.16 -22.56
C GLU A 12 -20.43 6.88 -21.22
N VAL A 13 -21.28 7.90 -21.14
CA VAL A 13 -21.62 8.59 -19.91
C VAL A 13 -23.01 8.15 -19.47
N TRP A 14 -23.08 7.52 -18.31
CA TRP A 14 -24.33 7.03 -17.75
C TRP A 14 -24.88 8.02 -16.72
N LEU A 15 -26.09 8.46 -16.92
CA LEU A 15 -26.82 9.32 -15.98
C LEU A 15 -27.79 8.48 -15.16
N PRO A 16 -28.05 8.86 -13.89
CA PRO A 16 -29.10 8.19 -13.10
C PRO A 16 -30.44 8.26 -13.83
N GLU A 17 -31.24 7.21 -13.70
CA GLU A 17 -32.58 7.11 -14.27
C GLU A 17 -32.66 7.05 -15.81
N ASN A 18 -31.57 7.11 -16.52
CA ASN A 18 -31.54 6.91 -17.96
C ASN A 18 -31.20 5.45 -18.30
N SER A 19 -31.96 4.85 -19.20
CA SER A 19 -31.72 3.50 -19.69
C SER A 19 -30.63 3.42 -20.75
N ASP A 20 -30.37 4.54 -21.45
CA ASP A 20 -29.39 4.63 -22.50
C ASP A 20 -28.23 5.56 -22.12
N PRO A 21 -26.98 5.22 -22.49
CA PRO A 21 -25.85 6.09 -22.23
C PRO A 21 -25.81 7.31 -23.15
N LEU A 22 -25.26 8.40 -22.66
CA LEU A 22 -24.88 9.54 -23.47
C LEU A 22 -23.52 9.28 -24.10
N ILE A 23 -23.45 9.31 -25.43
CA ILE A 23 -22.20 9.11 -26.18
C ILE A 23 -21.65 10.46 -26.62
N LEU A 24 -20.48 10.82 -26.11
CA LEU A 24 -19.78 12.02 -26.53
C LEU A 24 -18.73 11.67 -27.62
N PRO A 25 -18.51 12.54 -28.62
CA PRO A 25 -17.43 12.33 -29.58
C PRO A 25 -16.06 12.23 -28.90
N ARG A 26 -15.19 11.35 -29.35
CA ARG A 26 -13.82 11.21 -28.83
C ARG A 26 -13.02 12.50 -28.87
N THR A 27 -13.26 13.31 -29.89
CA THR A 27 -12.60 14.59 -30.11
C THR A 27 -13.20 15.74 -29.32
N SER A 28 -14.30 15.51 -28.57
CA SER A 28 -14.91 16.57 -27.77
C SER A 28 -14.07 16.93 -26.56
N GLU A 29 -13.97 18.20 -26.25
CA GLU A 29 -13.29 18.70 -25.05
C GLU A 29 -13.95 18.19 -23.76
N GLY A 30 -15.27 18.03 -23.76
CA GLY A 30 -16.02 17.48 -22.66
C GLY A 30 -15.63 16.03 -22.34
N MET A 31 -15.51 15.19 -23.37
CA MET A 31 -15.06 13.81 -23.20
C MET A 31 -13.60 13.75 -22.70
N TYR A 32 -12.73 14.59 -23.25
CA TYR A 32 -11.35 14.69 -22.81
C TYR A 32 -11.24 15.07 -21.31
N LEU A 33 -12.03 16.03 -20.89
CA LEU A 33 -12.08 16.44 -19.48
C LEU A 33 -12.59 15.32 -18.58
N LEU A 34 -13.66 14.61 -18.97
CA LEU A 34 -14.21 13.48 -18.20
C LEU A 34 -13.21 12.33 -18.08
N GLN A 35 -12.47 12.02 -19.14
CA GLN A 35 -11.42 11.01 -19.10
C GLN A 35 -10.28 11.40 -18.16
N ARG A 36 -9.86 12.65 -18.17
CA ARG A 36 -8.84 13.16 -17.23
C ARG A 36 -9.30 13.08 -15.78
N ILE A 37 -10.53 13.45 -15.50
CA ILE A 37 -11.11 13.35 -14.14
C ILE A 37 -11.15 11.89 -13.70
N ARG A 38 -11.58 10.98 -14.56
CA ARG A 38 -11.61 9.54 -14.29
C ARG A 38 -10.22 8.99 -13.98
N ASP A 39 -9.25 9.30 -14.82
CA ASP A 39 -7.89 8.80 -14.69
C ASP A 39 -7.23 9.33 -13.42
N GLU A 40 -7.45 10.59 -13.09
CA GLU A 40 -6.94 11.20 -11.85
C GLU A 40 -7.60 10.61 -10.60
N ALA A 41 -8.91 10.42 -10.61
CA ALA A 41 -9.63 9.77 -9.51
C ALA A 41 -9.18 8.32 -9.31
N HIS A 42 -8.98 7.59 -10.40
CA HIS A 42 -8.49 6.21 -10.35
C HIS A 42 -7.05 6.15 -9.81
N ARG A 43 -6.17 7.01 -10.28
CA ARG A 43 -4.80 7.13 -9.79
C ARG A 43 -4.76 7.45 -8.30
N PHE A 44 -5.56 8.40 -7.86
CA PHE A 44 -5.69 8.77 -6.45
C PHE A 44 -6.16 7.58 -5.60
N ALA A 45 -7.20 6.88 -6.03
CA ALA A 45 -7.75 5.72 -5.33
C ALA A 45 -6.71 4.59 -5.20
N ILE A 46 -5.99 4.27 -6.26
CA ILE A 46 -4.92 3.25 -6.24
C ILE A 46 -3.81 3.65 -5.27
N THR A 47 -3.34 4.89 -5.33
CA THR A 47 -2.28 5.40 -4.46
C THR A 47 -2.71 5.37 -3.00
N PHE A 48 -3.93 5.80 -2.72
CA PHE A 48 -4.50 5.77 -1.38
C PHE A 48 -4.61 4.34 -0.83
N HIS A 49 -5.13 3.41 -1.62
CA HIS A 49 -5.26 2.02 -1.21
C HIS A 49 -3.90 1.34 -1.00
N ARG A 50 -2.92 1.61 -1.84
CA ARG A 50 -1.54 1.12 -1.65
C ARG A 50 -0.91 1.63 -0.37
N SER A 51 -1.03 2.93 -0.10
CA SER A 51 -0.53 3.53 1.12
C SER A 51 -1.18 2.94 2.37
N ARG A 52 -2.51 2.77 2.34
CA ARG A 52 -3.26 2.17 3.44
C ARG A 52 -2.86 0.71 3.67
N ARG A 53 -2.74 -0.10 2.61
CA ARG A 53 -2.26 -1.49 2.71
C ARG A 53 -0.86 -1.56 3.29
N SER A 54 0.05 -0.70 2.86
CA SER A 54 1.42 -0.66 3.37
C SER A 54 1.45 -0.36 4.87
N LYS A 55 0.64 0.56 5.34
CA LYS A 55 0.51 0.87 6.77
C LYS A 55 -0.03 -0.32 7.57
N VAL A 56 -1.12 -0.93 7.11
CA VAL A 56 -1.72 -2.09 7.78
C VAL A 56 -0.74 -3.26 7.85
N MET A 57 -0.01 -3.53 6.77
CA MET A 57 1.02 -4.57 6.76
C MET A 57 2.16 -4.27 7.72
N LEU A 58 2.60 -3.01 7.78
CA LEU A 58 3.64 -2.61 8.72
C LEU A 58 3.17 -2.72 10.17
N GLU A 59 1.95 -2.30 10.47
CA GLU A 59 1.33 -2.49 11.79
C GLU A 59 1.31 -3.95 12.21
N SER A 60 0.91 -4.83 11.31
CA SER A 60 0.88 -6.27 11.56
C SER A 60 2.26 -6.84 11.86
N VAL A 61 3.28 -6.45 11.11
CA VAL A 61 4.67 -6.88 11.37
C VAL A 61 5.17 -6.35 12.73
N LEU A 62 4.83 -5.12 13.07
CA LEU A 62 5.23 -4.51 14.34
C LEU A 62 4.52 -5.14 15.53
N ASP A 63 3.30 -5.66 15.37
CA ASP A 63 2.56 -6.38 16.41
C ASP A 63 3.29 -7.64 16.89
N ASP A 64 4.02 -8.29 16.01
CA ASP A 64 4.79 -9.51 16.31
C ASP A 64 6.10 -9.24 17.05
N ILE A 65 6.55 -7.99 17.08
CA ILE A 65 7.82 -7.61 17.71
C ILE A 65 7.60 -7.35 19.22
N PRO A 66 8.36 -7.99 20.12
CA PRO A 66 8.25 -7.74 21.55
C PRO A 66 8.67 -6.32 21.93
N GLN A 67 8.12 -5.81 23.02
CA GLN A 67 8.39 -4.47 23.56
C GLN A 67 8.01 -3.29 22.66
N MET A 68 7.09 -3.51 21.74
CA MET A 68 6.61 -2.50 20.81
C MET A 68 5.34 -1.82 21.35
N GLY A 69 5.50 -0.71 22.05
CA GLY A 69 4.38 0.14 22.54
C GLY A 69 3.85 1.07 21.42
N ARG A 70 2.74 1.74 21.72
CA ARG A 70 2.09 2.67 20.77
C ARG A 70 3.02 3.76 20.26
N SER A 71 3.81 4.38 21.11
CA SER A 71 4.74 5.47 20.74
C SER A 71 5.82 5.01 19.78
N ARG A 72 6.41 3.84 20.03
CA ARG A 72 7.45 3.26 19.17
C ARG A 72 6.88 2.83 17.82
N ARG A 73 5.71 2.23 17.84
CA ARG A 73 4.97 1.84 16.64
C ARG A 73 4.64 3.04 15.77
N ALA A 74 4.09 4.11 16.35
CA ALA A 74 3.78 5.34 15.64
C ALA A 74 5.03 5.98 15.03
N ALA A 75 6.15 6.02 15.76
CA ALA A 75 7.42 6.55 15.27
C ALA A 75 7.95 5.77 14.06
N LEU A 76 7.87 4.44 14.08
CA LEU A 76 8.28 3.59 12.97
C LEU A 76 7.37 3.72 11.75
N LEU A 77 6.05 3.80 11.96
CA LEU A 77 5.08 4.03 10.90
C LEU A 77 5.31 5.37 10.19
N GLU A 78 5.55 6.42 10.96
CA GLU A 78 5.82 7.76 10.43
C GLU A 78 7.13 7.82 9.64
N ARG A 79 8.18 7.19 10.15
CA ARG A 79 9.50 7.25 9.56
C ARG A 79 9.67 6.35 8.33
N PHE A 80 9.18 5.13 8.37
CA PHE A 80 9.39 4.13 7.30
C PHE A 80 8.18 3.93 6.39
N GLY A 81 6.97 3.98 6.91
CA GLY A 81 5.73 3.92 6.16
C GLY A 81 5.40 2.58 5.49
N SER A 82 6.35 1.67 5.33
CA SER A 82 6.15 0.35 4.73
C SER A 82 7.12 -0.69 5.27
N VAL A 83 6.74 -1.97 5.18
CA VAL A 83 7.60 -3.10 5.55
C VAL A 83 8.88 -3.15 4.72
N ALA A 84 8.78 -2.84 3.41
CA ALA A 84 9.94 -2.82 2.53
C ALA A 84 10.98 -1.77 2.93
N ALA A 85 10.53 -0.57 3.29
CA ALA A 85 11.40 0.49 3.79
C ALA A 85 12.05 0.10 5.13
N LEU A 86 11.27 -0.48 6.05
CA LEU A 86 11.76 -0.96 7.34
C LEU A 86 12.82 -2.06 7.18
N ARG A 87 12.61 -3.00 6.26
CA ARG A 87 13.58 -4.07 5.99
C ARG A 87 14.90 -3.60 5.37
N LYS A 88 14.88 -2.47 4.68
CA LYS A 88 16.09 -1.86 4.10
C LYS A 88 16.86 -1.01 5.09
N ALA A 89 16.24 -0.64 6.21
CA ALA A 89 16.87 0.19 7.22
C ALA A 89 18.05 -0.54 7.89
N SER A 90 19.12 0.20 8.12
CA SER A 90 20.26 -0.27 8.91
C SER A 90 19.93 -0.24 10.41
N LEU A 91 20.71 -0.98 11.21
CA LEU A 91 20.59 -0.94 12.66
C LEU A 91 20.74 0.50 13.20
N HIS A 92 21.64 1.27 12.61
CA HIS A 92 21.87 2.66 12.97
C HIS A 92 20.65 3.55 12.69
N GLU A 93 20.03 3.40 11.53
CA GLU A 93 18.80 4.13 11.18
C GLU A 93 17.63 3.79 12.11
N LEU A 94 17.49 2.52 12.50
CA LEU A 94 16.51 2.11 13.48
C LEU A 94 16.75 2.75 14.84
N ALA A 95 17.99 2.78 15.29
CA ALA A 95 18.38 3.38 16.58
C ALA A 95 18.18 4.90 16.62
N LEU A 96 18.24 5.59 15.48
CA LEU A 96 17.99 7.03 15.37
C LEU A 96 16.50 7.39 15.45
N THR A 97 15.60 6.42 15.34
CA THR A 97 14.17 6.68 15.44
C THR A 97 13.78 7.10 16.85
N PRO A 98 12.98 8.17 17.03
CA PRO A 98 12.58 8.64 18.36
C PRO A 98 11.91 7.53 19.18
N GLY A 99 12.33 7.36 20.43
CA GLY A 99 11.84 6.33 21.35
C GLY A 99 12.40 4.93 21.13
N ILE A 100 13.26 4.74 20.13
CA ILE A 100 13.93 3.46 19.84
C ILE A 100 15.41 3.60 20.19
N GLY A 101 15.80 2.94 21.27
CA GLY A 101 17.20 2.84 21.66
C GLY A 101 17.91 1.67 20.98
N GLN A 102 19.20 1.55 21.24
CA GLN A 102 20.06 0.50 20.64
C GLN A 102 19.47 -0.92 20.86
N LYS A 103 19.03 -1.25 22.06
CA LYS A 103 18.46 -2.58 22.38
C LYS A 103 17.21 -2.89 21.58
N ILE A 104 16.31 -1.92 21.47
CA ILE A 104 15.06 -2.09 20.69
C ILE A 104 15.34 -2.20 19.20
N ALA A 105 16.28 -1.42 18.71
CA ALA A 105 16.74 -1.50 17.31
C ALA A 105 17.29 -2.88 16.98
N GLU A 106 18.07 -3.48 17.87
CA GLU A 106 18.60 -4.84 17.71
C GLU A 106 17.47 -5.89 17.69
N ILE A 107 16.49 -5.78 18.57
CA ILE A 107 15.32 -6.66 18.60
C ILE A 107 14.52 -6.59 17.29
N ILE A 108 14.29 -5.39 16.79
CA ILE A 108 13.59 -5.17 15.51
C ILE A 108 14.39 -5.79 14.35
N PHE A 109 15.68 -5.51 14.30
CA PHE A 109 16.55 -5.99 13.25
C PHE A 109 16.62 -7.52 13.18
N GLU A 110 16.81 -8.18 14.32
CA GLU A 110 16.81 -9.65 14.40
C GLU A 110 15.47 -10.26 14.00
N HIS A 111 14.35 -9.66 14.43
CA HIS A 111 13.02 -10.13 14.07
C HIS A 111 12.78 -10.07 12.55
N LEU A 112 13.19 -8.98 11.93
CA LEU A 112 13.08 -8.81 10.48
C LEU A 112 13.98 -9.79 9.69
N GLN A 113 15.16 -10.10 10.20
CA GLN A 113 16.05 -11.09 9.59
C GLN A 113 15.44 -12.51 9.63
N ARG A 114 14.89 -12.92 10.76
CA ARG A 114 14.20 -14.22 10.90
C ARG A 114 13.00 -14.35 9.94
N GLN A 115 12.25 -13.28 9.75
CA GLN A 115 11.14 -13.28 8.78
C GLN A 115 11.60 -13.43 7.34
N ARG A 116 12.76 -12.89 6.97
CA ARG A 116 13.36 -13.06 5.64
C ARG A 116 13.70 -14.52 5.37
N GLU A 117 14.39 -15.16 6.30
CA GLU A 117 14.79 -16.57 6.20
C GLU A 117 13.59 -17.50 6.03
N ASN A 118 12.51 -17.27 6.79
CA ASN A 118 11.27 -18.03 6.67
C ASN A 118 10.56 -17.83 5.33
N THR A 119 10.62 -16.63 4.76
CA THR A 119 10.00 -16.34 3.46
C THR A 119 10.78 -16.99 2.32
N ASP A 120 12.09 -16.95 2.37
CA ASP A 120 12.96 -17.58 1.35
C ASP A 120 12.84 -19.11 1.36
N THR A 121 12.67 -19.70 2.53
CA THR A 121 12.42 -21.15 2.67
C THR A 121 11.08 -21.55 2.06
N GLN A 122 10.02 -20.76 2.26
CA GLN A 122 8.73 -21.05 1.63
C GLN A 122 8.73 -20.92 0.10
N VAL A 123 9.51 -19.98 -0.43
CA VAL A 123 9.66 -19.82 -1.90
C VAL A 123 10.41 -21.00 -2.51
N VAL A 124 11.42 -21.54 -1.82
CA VAL A 124 12.13 -22.74 -2.26
C VAL A 124 11.20 -23.95 -2.30
N ASP A 125 10.36 -24.13 -1.30
CA ASP A 125 9.39 -25.24 -1.25
C ASP A 125 8.36 -25.15 -2.39
N MET A 126 7.94 -23.95 -2.79
CA MET A 126 7.06 -23.75 -3.95
C MET A 126 7.74 -24.08 -5.29
N GLN A 127 9.06 -23.91 -5.42
CA GLN A 127 9.80 -24.24 -6.64
C GLN A 127 10.05 -25.75 -6.81
N THR A 128 10.18 -26.48 -5.73
CA THR A 128 10.38 -27.94 -5.75
C THR A 128 9.09 -28.73 -5.82
N GLY A 129 7.93 -28.08 -5.64
CA GLY A 129 6.62 -28.75 -5.65
C GLY A 129 6.38 -29.68 -4.46
N GLU A 130 7.27 -29.71 -3.49
CA GLU A 130 7.07 -30.43 -2.23
C GLU A 130 6.30 -29.52 -1.25
N ILE A 131 5.08 -29.93 -0.98
CA ILE A 131 4.25 -29.37 0.08
C ILE A 131 4.61 -30.11 1.36
N LEU A 132 5.28 -29.42 2.23
CA LEU A 132 5.48 -29.89 3.60
C LEU A 132 4.32 -29.47 4.49
#